data_b4048fa1acfce2b7a7b1806eda30bc4a
#
_entry.id   b4048fa1acfce2b7a7b1806eda30bc4a
#
_cell.length_a   1.000
_cell.length_b   1.000
_cell.length_c   1.000
_cell.angle_alpha   90.00
_cell.angle_beta   90.00
_cell.angle_gamma   90.00
#
_symmetry.space_group_name_H-M   'P 1'
#
loop_
_entity.id
_entity.type
_entity.pdbx_description
1 polymer ?
#
loop_
_entity_poly.entity_id
_entity_poly.type
_entity_poly.pdbx_seq_one_letter_code
_entity_poly.pdbx_strand_id
1 'polypeptide(L)'
;MFKTKGIVVNYNKSITATVYVINAGKVLLHQHKKYKTWFPLGGHIEEDEFPHEAAIREVREESGFDVVLLETELAPEIELARVKRIPAPFCLLHEGIGGVENFFDFIYIAETDETEPHPESCESQEFRWFSYDELIENEIKPHVKNTALAILDYYNSRCKKT
;
A
#
# COMPACT_ATOMS: atom_id res chain seq x y z
N MET A 1 27.97 -11.01 14.04
CA MET A 1 28.53 -11.12 12.68
C MET A 1 27.57 -11.96 11.83
N PHE A 2 26.63 -11.34 11.13
CA PHE A 2 25.66 -12.05 10.29
C PHE A 2 26.35 -12.38 8.95
N LYS A 3 26.63 -13.66 8.71
CA LYS A 3 27.04 -14.13 7.40
C LYS A 3 25.80 -14.20 6.50
N THR A 4 25.53 -13.16 5.73
CA THR A 4 24.69 -13.27 4.56
C THR A 4 25.39 -14.14 3.53
N LYS A 5 24.98 -15.41 3.40
CA LYS A 5 25.27 -16.17 2.18
C LYS A 5 24.66 -15.36 1.04
N GLY A 6 25.50 -14.96 0.09
CA GLY A 6 25.06 -14.22 -1.08
C GLY A 6 23.96 -15.00 -1.80
N ILE A 7 22.75 -14.55 -1.63
CA ILE A 7 21.63 -14.98 -2.47
C ILE A 7 21.86 -14.24 -3.78
N VAL A 8 22.26 -14.96 -4.81
CA VAL A 8 22.21 -14.45 -6.18
C VAL A 8 20.73 -14.38 -6.52
N VAL A 9 20.13 -13.23 -6.27
CA VAL A 9 18.75 -12.97 -6.65
C VAL A 9 18.74 -12.69 -8.14
N ASN A 10 18.16 -13.59 -8.90
CA ASN A 10 17.93 -13.41 -10.33
C ASN A 10 16.81 -12.37 -10.48
N TYR A 11 17.19 -11.14 -10.88
CA TYR A 11 16.36 -9.95 -10.81
C TYR A 11 15.42 -9.80 -12.02
N ASN A 12 14.49 -10.73 -12.25
CA ASN A 12 13.21 -10.39 -12.87
C ASN A 12 12.29 -9.88 -11.76
N LYS A 13 12.62 -8.72 -11.19
CA LYS A 13 11.84 -8.14 -10.10
C LYS A 13 10.77 -7.25 -10.65
N SER A 14 9.58 -7.49 -10.21
CA SER A 14 8.52 -6.49 -10.26
C SER A 14 8.66 -5.58 -9.03
N ILE A 15 8.76 -4.29 -9.26
CA ILE A 15 8.71 -3.28 -8.20
C ILE A 15 7.30 -2.71 -8.21
N THR A 16 6.65 -2.72 -7.06
CA THR A 16 5.26 -2.30 -6.90
C THR A 16 5.10 -1.22 -5.84
N ALA A 17 4.04 -0.47 -5.94
CA ALA A 17 3.58 0.45 -4.91
C ALA A 17 2.15 0.08 -4.53
N THR A 18 1.95 -0.22 -3.26
CA THR A 18 0.67 -0.63 -2.70
C THR A 18 0.16 0.41 -1.71
N VAL A 19 -1.12 0.71 -1.73
CA VAL A 19 -1.72 1.76 -0.93
C VAL A 19 -2.90 1.23 -0.11
N TYR A 20 -2.81 1.40 1.20
CA TYR A 20 -3.94 1.23 2.10
C TYR A 20 -4.63 2.58 2.27
N VAL A 21 -5.75 2.75 1.59
CA VAL A 21 -6.55 3.98 1.63
C VAL A 21 -7.47 3.94 2.83
N ILE A 22 -7.45 5.01 3.64
CA ILE A 22 -8.23 5.15 4.87
C ILE A 22 -9.30 6.23 4.69
N ASN A 23 -10.50 5.90 5.13
CA ASN A 23 -11.59 6.85 5.35
C ASN A 23 -12.33 6.48 6.64
N ALA A 24 -12.56 7.46 7.51
CA ALA A 24 -13.30 7.30 8.76
C ALA A 24 -12.88 6.07 9.62
N GLY A 25 -11.57 5.78 9.68
CA GLY A 25 -11.01 4.66 10.44
C GLY A 25 -11.24 3.27 9.83
N LYS A 26 -11.64 3.21 8.57
CA LYS A 26 -11.75 2.00 7.78
C LYS A 26 -10.72 1.99 6.65
N VAL A 27 -10.33 0.81 6.20
CA VAL A 27 -9.43 0.63 5.06
C VAL A 27 -10.20 0.11 3.86
N LEU A 28 -9.91 0.67 2.67
CA LEU A 28 -10.47 0.18 1.42
C LEU A 28 -9.69 -1.03 0.93
N LEU A 29 -10.41 -2.09 0.63
CA LEU A 29 -9.88 -3.22 -0.15
C LEU A 29 -10.78 -3.46 -1.36
N HIS A 30 -10.20 -3.99 -2.42
CA HIS A 30 -10.93 -4.43 -3.59
C HIS A 30 -10.80 -5.93 -3.80
N GLN A 31 -11.81 -6.56 -4.39
CA GLN A 31 -11.73 -7.93 -4.80
C GLN A 31 -11.15 -8.01 -6.21
N HIS A 32 -9.91 -8.48 -6.31
CA HIS A 32 -9.22 -8.59 -7.59
C HIS A 32 -9.82 -9.73 -8.45
N LYS A 33 -10.23 -9.41 -9.68
CA LYS A 33 -10.90 -10.36 -10.59
C LYS A 33 -10.13 -11.67 -10.82
N LYS A 34 -8.82 -11.60 -11.00
CA LYS A 34 -7.95 -12.74 -11.28
C LYS A 34 -7.76 -13.63 -10.05
N TYR A 35 -7.54 -13.02 -8.88
CA TYR A 35 -7.16 -13.77 -7.67
C TYR A 35 -8.35 -14.12 -6.76
N LYS A 36 -9.54 -13.54 -7.01
CA LYS A 36 -10.77 -13.79 -6.25
C LYS A 36 -10.62 -13.61 -4.74
N THR A 37 -9.78 -12.65 -4.34
CA THR A 37 -9.51 -12.33 -2.93
C THR A 37 -9.33 -10.82 -2.76
N TRP A 38 -9.39 -10.38 -1.52
CA TRP A 38 -9.25 -8.97 -1.14
C TRP A 38 -7.78 -8.53 -1.16
N PHE A 39 -7.53 -7.39 -1.83
CA PHE A 39 -6.23 -6.72 -1.90
C PHE A 39 -6.38 -5.22 -1.62
N PRO A 40 -5.34 -4.55 -1.12
CA PRO A 40 -5.23 -3.10 -1.19
C PRO A 40 -5.05 -2.67 -2.65
N LEU A 41 -5.21 -1.37 -2.91
CA LEU A 41 -4.98 -0.80 -4.23
C LEU A 41 -3.48 -0.72 -4.52
N GLY A 42 -3.09 -0.80 -5.79
CA GLY A 42 -1.70 -0.67 -6.18
C GLY A 42 -1.30 -1.51 -7.38
N GLY A 43 -0.10 -1.24 -7.88
CA GLY A 43 0.42 -1.91 -9.06
C GLY A 43 1.89 -1.66 -9.30
N HIS A 44 2.33 -1.90 -10.53
CA HIS A 44 3.72 -1.76 -10.92
C HIS A 44 4.14 -0.29 -11.01
N ILE A 45 5.38 -0.02 -10.57
CA ILE A 45 6.02 1.28 -10.79
C ILE A 45 6.51 1.32 -12.23
N GLU A 46 6.13 2.35 -12.97
CA GLU A 46 6.56 2.56 -14.34
C GLU A 46 7.99 3.14 -14.41
N GLU A 47 8.60 3.10 -15.61
CA GLU A 47 10.02 3.41 -15.78
C GLU A 47 10.37 4.86 -15.39
N ASP A 48 9.45 5.79 -15.61
CA ASP A 48 9.67 7.23 -15.43
C ASP A 48 8.95 7.82 -14.19
N GLU A 49 8.51 6.99 -13.23
CA GLU A 49 7.84 7.48 -12.04
C GLU A 49 8.50 7.06 -10.73
N PHE A 50 8.31 7.85 -9.68
CA PHE A 50 8.72 7.47 -8.32
C PHE A 50 7.65 6.60 -7.64
N PRO A 51 8.03 5.79 -6.63
CA PRO A 51 7.07 4.91 -5.94
C PRO A 51 5.83 5.59 -5.39
N HIS A 52 5.95 6.81 -4.86
CA HIS A 52 4.82 7.58 -4.34
C HIS A 52 3.91 8.13 -5.44
N GLU A 53 4.44 8.37 -6.64
CA GLU A 53 3.66 8.79 -7.81
C GLU A 53 2.86 7.61 -8.36
N ALA A 54 3.50 6.44 -8.49
CA ALA A 54 2.83 5.19 -8.83
C ALA A 54 1.69 4.88 -7.84
N ALA A 55 1.94 5.04 -6.54
CA ALA A 55 0.94 4.83 -5.50
C ALA A 55 -0.33 5.69 -5.73
N ILE A 56 -0.17 6.98 -6.03
CA ILE A 56 -1.30 7.89 -6.28
C ILE A 56 -2.00 7.56 -7.61
N ARG A 57 -1.23 7.26 -8.67
CA ARG A 57 -1.77 6.89 -9.98
C ARG A 57 -2.62 5.62 -9.89
N GLU A 58 -2.10 4.56 -9.28
CA GLU A 58 -2.80 3.29 -9.14
C GLU A 58 -4.11 3.44 -8.35
N VAL A 59 -4.11 4.21 -7.25
CA VAL A 59 -5.34 4.48 -6.50
C VAL A 59 -6.38 5.17 -7.39
N ARG A 60 -5.95 6.14 -8.20
CA ARG A 60 -6.86 6.86 -9.10
C ARG A 60 -7.41 5.95 -10.20
N GLU A 61 -6.58 5.15 -10.83
CA GLU A 61 -6.98 4.22 -11.90
C GLU A 61 -7.92 3.13 -11.38
N GLU A 62 -7.61 2.54 -10.22
CA GLU A 62 -8.35 1.42 -9.66
C GLU A 62 -9.62 1.82 -8.91
N SER A 63 -9.65 2.99 -8.25
CA SER A 63 -10.81 3.42 -7.46
C SER A 63 -11.46 4.72 -7.92
N GLY A 64 -10.77 5.52 -8.72
CA GLY A 64 -11.20 6.86 -9.09
C GLY A 64 -10.96 7.92 -8.01
N PHE A 65 -10.37 7.56 -6.89
CA PHE A 65 -10.18 8.48 -5.76
C PHE A 65 -8.97 9.40 -5.94
N ASP A 66 -9.14 10.63 -5.51
CA ASP A 66 -8.03 11.53 -5.22
C ASP A 66 -7.62 11.33 -3.75
N VAL A 67 -6.34 11.05 -3.51
CA VAL A 67 -5.82 10.72 -2.18
C VAL A 67 -4.64 11.57 -1.78
N VAL A 68 -4.46 11.71 -0.48
CA VAL A 68 -3.27 12.32 0.14
C VAL A 68 -2.49 11.24 0.87
N LEU A 69 -1.22 11.04 0.47
CA LEU A 69 -0.34 10.11 1.17
C LEU A 69 0.00 10.65 2.55
N LEU A 70 -0.12 9.80 3.57
CA LEU A 70 0.28 10.15 4.92
C LEU A 70 1.81 10.15 5.03
N GLU A 71 2.35 11.25 5.56
CA GLU A 71 3.75 11.30 5.95
C GLU A 71 3.98 10.39 7.17
N THR A 72 4.81 9.37 7.00
CA THR A 72 5.28 8.55 8.10
C THR A 72 6.49 9.19 8.74
N GLU A 73 6.49 9.38 10.06
CA GLU A 73 7.59 10.00 10.82
C GLU A 73 8.79 9.04 10.94
N LEU A 74 9.47 8.75 9.83
CA LEU A 74 10.57 7.81 9.81
C LEU A 74 11.97 8.47 9.88
N ALA A 75 12.07 9.78 9.76
CA ALA A 75 13.36 10.44 9.74
C ALA A 75 13.32 11.79 10.48
N PRO A 76 14.42 12.16 11.15
CA PRO A 76 14.55 13.49 11.75
C PRO A 76 14.45 14.57 10.67
N GLU A 77 14.11 15.77 11.10
CA GLU A 77 14.13 16.94 10.24
C GLU A 77 15.56 17.16 9.70
N ILE A 78 15.69 17.15 8.37
CA ILE A 78 16.97 17.34 7.70
C ILE A 78 16.89 18.62 6.87
N GLU A 79 17.85 19.52 7.04
CA GLU A 79 17.95 20.70 6.19
C GLU A 79 18.38 20.29 4.78
N LEU A 80 17.51 20.55 3.80
CA LEU A 80 17.67 20.10 2.41
C LEU A 80 17.93 21.31 1.50
N ALA A 81 19.21 21.59 1.18
CA ALA A 81 19.57 22.77 0.38
C ALA A 81 19.18 22.70 -1.09
N ARG A 82 19.26 21.51 -1.72
CA ARG A 82 19.00 21.29 -3.17
C ARG A 82 18.33 19.97 -3.51
N VAL A 83 17.78 19.27 -2.52
CA VAL A 83 17.05 18.01 -2.70
C VAL A 83 15.66 18.12 -2.14
N LYS A 84 14.72 17.43 -2.74
CA LYS A 84 13.33 17.39 -2.28
C LYS A 84 13.11 16.09 -1.53
N ARG A 85 12.51 16.17 -0.35
CA ARG A 85 12.00 14.98 0.35
C ARG A 85 10.78 14.48 -0.39
N ILE A 86 10.74 13.17 -0.62
CA ILE A 86 9.56 12.48 -1.13
C ILE A 86 8.88 11.74 0.02
N PRO A 87 7.56 11.47 -0.04
CA PRO A 87 6.86 10.67 0.95
C PRO A 87 7.55 9.33 1.18
N ALA A 88 7.84 9.02 2.43
CA ALA A 88 8.39 7.72 2.79
C ALA A 88 7.27 6.67 2.82
N PRO A 89 7.51 5.43 2.34
CA PRO A 89 6.55 4.37 2.52
C PRO A 89 6.40 4.02 4.01
N PHE A 90 5.25 3.49 4.38
CA PHE A 90 5.02 2.95 5.72
C PHE A 90 5.96 1.79 6.03
N CYS A 91 6.14 0.89 5.08
CA CYS A 91 7.15 -0.16 5.12
C CYS A 91 7.50 -0.64 3.70
N LEU A 92 8.54 -1.47 3.62
CA LEU A 92 8.95 -2.17 2.42
C LEU A 92 8.75 -3.66 2.65
N LEU A 93 8.09 -4.32 1.72
CA LEU A 93 7.89 -5.77 1.77
C LEU A 93 8.59 -6.44 0.60
N HIS A 94 9.09 -7.64 0.86
CA HIS A 94 9.54 -8.56 -0.19
C HIS A 94 8.54 -9.71 -0.23
N GLU A 95 7.75 -9.77 -1.28
CA GLU A 95 6.74 -10.79 -1.46
C GLU A 95 7.19 -11.83 -2.48
N GLY A 96 7.26 -13.09 -2.05
CA GLY A 96 7.49 -14.25 -2.91
C GLY A 96 6.21 -15.06 -3.04
N ILE A 97 5.51 -14.92 -4.15
CA ILE A 97 4.32 -15.71 -4.42
C ILE A 97 4.73 -16.98 -5.16
N GLY A 98 4.72 -18.12 -4.44
CA GLY A 98 4.84 -19.45 -5.06
C GLY A 98 6.19 -19.74 -5.73
N GLY A 99 7.26 -19.05 -5.37
CA GLY A 99 8.64 -19.34 -5.83
C GLY A 99 8.99 -18.84 -7.22
N VAL A 100 8.14 -18.09 -7.88
CA VAL A 100 8.34 -17.65 -9.29
C VAL A 100 8.43 -16.15 -9.45
N GLU A 101 7.73 -15.36 -8.64
CA GLU A 101 7.71 -13.91 -8.72
C GLU A 101 8.18 -13.28 -7.42
N ASN A 102 9.16 -12.38 -7.54
CA ASN A 102 9.66 -11.60 -6.41
C ASN A 102 9.20 -10.16 -6.59
N PHE A 103 8.24 -9.73 -5.78
CA PHE A 103 7.82 -8.34 -5.70
C PHE A 103 8.59 -7.62 -4.62
N PHE A 104 9.06 -6.44 -4.93
CA PHE A 104 9.57 -5.48 -3.96
C PHE A 104 8.54 -4.37 -3.83
N ASP A 105 7.78 -4.38 -2.74
CA ASP A 105 6.58 -3.59 -2.60
C ASP A 105 6.78 -2.42 -1.63
N PHE A 106 6.47 -1.21 -2.12
CA PHE A 106 6.45 0.03 -1.34
C PHE A 106 5.05 0.24 -0.78
N ILE A 107 4.86 0.01 0.50
CA ILE A 107 3.55 0.15 1.16
C ILE A 107 3.35 1.59 1.61
N TYR A 108 2.29 2.21 1.12
CA TYR A 108 1.86 3.55 1.51
C TYR A 108 0.53 3.53 2.26
N ILE A 109 0.31 4.58 3.04
CA ILE A 109 -0.98 4.89 3.65
C ILE A 109 -1.48 6.17 3.00
N ALA A 110 -2.75 6.21 2.64
CA ALA A 110 -3.39 7.40 2.09
C ALA A 110 -4.72 7.68 2.78
N GLU A 111 -5.15 8.92 2.73
CA GLU A 111 -6.47 9.36 3.18
C GLU A 111 -7.28 9.93 2.02
N THR A 112 -8.59 9.74 2.12
CA THR A 112 -9.58 10.35 1.24
C THR A 112 -10.87 10.61 2.01
N ASP A 113 -11.64 11.61 1.58
CA ASP A 113 -13.02 11.86 2.05
C ASP A 113 -14.05 11.17 1.14
N GLU A 114 -13.62 10.58 0.03
CA GLU A 114 -14.49 9.89 -0.92
C GLU A 114 -14.88 8.51 -0.37
N THR A 115 -16.13 8.11 -0.65
CA THR A 115 -16.71 6.85 -0.12
C THR A 115 -17.07 5.85 -1.19
N GLU A 116 -17.42 6.31 -2.39
CA GLU A 116 -17.95 5.51 -3.49
C GLU A 116 -16.92 5.40 -4.62
N PRO A 117 -16.28 4.25 -4.80
CA PRO A 117 -15.33 4.04 -5.89
C PRO A 117 -15.99 4.14 -7.28
N HIS A 118 -15.29 4.78 -8.21
CA HIS A 118 -15.66 4.92 -9.61
C HIS A 118 -14.45 4.66 -10.51
N PRO A 119 -13.97 3.41 -10.55
CA PRO A 119 -12.71 3.03 -11.17
C PRO A 119 -12.69 3.30 -12.67
N GLU A 120 -11.53 3.73 -13.16
CA GLU A 120 -11.26 3.83 -14.60
C GLU A 120 -10.88 2.45 -15.17
N SER A 121 -10.28 1.59 -14.36
CA SER A 121 -9.90 0.22 -14.74
C SER A 121 -11.02 -0.79 -14.47
N CYS A 122 -10.98 -1.91 -15.19
CA CYS A 122 -11.93 -3.01 -15.00
C CYS A 122 -11.34 -4.18 -14.20
N GLU A 123 -10.29 -3.99 -13.42
CA GLU A 123 -9.59 -5.06 -12.71
C GLU A 123 -10.29 -5.49 -11.42
N SER A 124 -11.00 -4.57 -10.80
CA SER A 124 -11.76 -4.82 -9.58
C SER A 124 -13.16 -5.35 -9.87
N GLN A 125 -13.64 -6.26 -9.02
CA GLN A 125 -15.03 -6.76 -9.04
C GLN A 125 -15.91 -6.05 -8.03
N GLU A 126 -15.36 -5.77 -6.85
CA GLU A 126 -16.05 -5.25 -5.70
C GLU A 126 -15.07 -4.42 -4.87
N PHE A 127 -15.57 -3.36 -4.24
CA PHE A 127 -14.86 -2.54 -3.27
C PHE A 127 -15.58 -2.61 -1.94
N ARG A 128 -14.82 -2.62 -0.84
CA ARG A 128 -15.40 -2.60 0.49
C ARG A 128 -14.49 -1.90 1.49
N TRP A 129 -15.09 -1.06 2.31
CA TRP A 129 -14.46 -0.45 3.47
C TRP A 129 -14.51 -1.40 4.66
N PHE A 130 -13.34 -1.82 5.14
CA PHE A 130 -13.21 -2.74 6.26
C PHE A 130 -12.83 -1.98 7.52
N SER A 131 -13.62 -2.12 8.58
CA SER A 131 -13.23 -1.75 9.93
C SER A 131 -12.22 -2.76 10.50
N TYR A 132 -11.64 -2.43 11.65
CA TYR A 132 -10.71 -3.31 12.36
C TYR A 132 -11.33 -4.69 12.64
N ASP A 133 -12.54 -4.73 13.17
CA ASP A 133 -13.26 -5.97 13.48
C ASP A 133 -13.62 -6.75 12.21
N GLU A 134 -14.08 -6.05 11.18
CA GLU A 134 -14.38 -6.68 9.88
C GLU A 134 -13.14 -7.30 9.22
N LEU A 135 -11.94 -6.73 9.39
CA LEU A 135 -10.69 -7.34 8.92
C LEU A 135 -10.42 -8.66 9.64
N ILE A 136 -10.70 -8.73 10.94
CA ILE A 136 -10.50 -9.96 11.73
C ILE A 136 -11.48 -11.05 11.30
N GLU A 137 -12.75 -10.72 11.14
CA GLU A 137 -13.85 -11.65 10.90
C GLU A 137 -13.90 -12.20 9.46
N ASN A 138 -13.38 -11.45 8.49
CA ASN A 138 -13.45 -11.85 7.09
C ASN A 138 -12.23 -12.67 6.65
N GLU A 139 -12.43 -13.49 5.61
CA GLU A 139 -11.38 -14.27 5.00
C GLU A 139 -10.55 -13.39 4.05
N ILE A 140 -9.44 -12.89 4.56
CA ILE A 140 -8.48 -12.04 3.86
C ILE A 140 -7.11 -12.71 4.00
N LYS A 141 -6.29 -12.66 2.95
CA LYS A 141 -4.92 -13.21 3.00
C LYS A 141 -4.14 -12.66 4.20
N PRO A 142 -3.41 -13.50 4.95
CA PRO A 142 -2.77 -13.10 6.21
C PRO A 142 -1.87 -11.86 6.10
N HIS A 143 -1.07 -11.74 5.04
CA HIS A 143 -0.19 -10.58 4.85
C HIS A 143 -1.00 -9.28 4.63
N VAL A 144 -2.07 -9.31 3.82
CA VAL A 144 -2.97 -8.16 3.61
C VAL A 144 -3.67 -7.78 4.91
N LYS A 145 -4.27 -8.76 5.60
CA LYS A 145 -4.96 -8.55 6.87
C LYS A 145 -4.04 -7.93 7.92
N ASN A 146 -2.88 -8.55 8.15
CA ASN A 146 -1.95 -8.11 9.19
C ASN A 146 -1.38 -6.72 8.91
N THR A 147 -1.09 -6.41 7.64
CA THR A 147 -0.65 -5.07 7.24
C THR A 147 -1.75 -4.04 7.45
N ALA A 148 -3.00 -4.35 7.06
CA ALA A 148 -4.14 -3.47 7.27
C ALA A 148 -4.40 -3.17 8.75
N LEU A 149 -4.35 -4.19 9.61
CA LEU A 149 -4.49 -4.04 11.07
C LEU A 149 -3.39 -3.16 11.65
N ALA A 150 -2.12 -3.42 11.29
CA ALA A 150 -0.99 -2.61 11.74
C ALA A 150 -1.10 -1.15 11.30
N ILE A 151 -1.59 -0.91 10.09
CA ILE A 151 -1.84 0.43 9.56
C ILE A 151 -2.96 1.14 10.32
N LEU A 152 -4.08 0.46 10.61
CA LEU A 152 -5.16 1.06 11.41
C LEU A 152 -4.70 1.35 12.85
N ASP A 153 -3.89 0.49 13.47
CA ASP A 153 -3.30 0.75 14.78
C ASP A 153 -2.39 1.98 14.76
N TYR A 154 -1.53 2.09 13.76
CA TYR A 154 -0.66 3.25 13.56
C TYR A 154 -1.48 4.53 13.36
N TYR A 155 -2.46 4.51 12.46
CA TYR A 155 -3.35 5.62 12.17
C TYR A 155 -4.08 6.13 13.41
N ASN A 156 -4.73 5.21 14.14
CA ASN A 156 -5.45 5.53 15.37
C ASN A 156 -4.53 6.09 16.48
N SER A 157 -3.27 5.66 16.51
CA SER A 157 -2.29 6.18 17.48
C SER A 157 -1.91 7.65 17.21
N ARG A 158 -1.93 8.07 15.95
CA ARG A 158 -1.68 9.48 15.55
C ARG A 158 -2.87 10.37 15.89
N CYS A 159 -4.08 9.93 15.58
CA CYS A 159 -5.30 10.71 15.90
C CYS A 159 -5.49 11.00 17.39
N LYS A 160 -4.89 10.18 18.27
CA LYS A 160 -4.95 10.41 19.73
C LYS A 160 -3.92 11.43 20.27
N LYS A 161 -2.97 11.84 19.44
CA LYS A 161 -1.89 12.80 19.82
C LYS A 161 -2.19 14.23 19.39
N THR A 162 -3.27 14.44 18.64
CA THR A 162 -3.76 15.76 18.21
C THR A 162 -4.91 16.19 19.09
#